data_989b4c6a513973bbb7ff03b55e68a776
#
_entry.id   989b4c6a513973bbb7ff03b55e68a776
#
_cell.length_a   1.000
_cell.length_b   1.000
_cell.length_c   1.000
_cell.angle_alpha   90.00
_cell.angle_beta   90.00
_cell.angle_gamma   90.00
#
_symmetry.space_group_name_H-M   'P 1'
#
loop_
_entity.id
_entity.type
_entity.pdbx_description
1 polymer ?
#
loop_
_entity_poly.entity_id
_entity_poly.type
_entity_poly.pdbx_seq_one_letter_code
_entity_poly.pdbx_strand_id
1 'polypeptide(L)'
;MTRNIGILGAMAQEIDEVKALLTEKTVVKIANREFVVGKIGNVRCVVAFSKWGKVAATITATLLIQEFAVTDLFFIGTAGALADGLKVGDIVVSKRLVQHDLDARPIISRFELPLLNRVYVDSDPDLTALAGRAVTNLINKGVESIVGKEAVKEFNLNPTLHFGDIASGDQFINSVEKRDEILSLLPDVQCVEMEGAAVAQVCLEFGTPFTVIRTISDTADHNARVDFGKFIVEVANAYSRAIVAEIVRLV
;
A
#
# COMPACT_ATOMS: atom_id res chain seq x y z
N MET A 1 7.87 14.58 19.70
CA MET A 1 8.95 13.85 19.00
C MET A 1 8.95 14.28 17.55
N THR A 2 10.11 14.44 16.94
CA THR A 2 10.22 14.70 15.49
C THR A 2 9.80 13.46 14.73
N ARG A 3 8.88 13.60 13.76
CA ARG A 3 8.46 12.47 12.93
C ARG A 3 9.60 11.99 12.03
N ASN A 4 9.69 10.68 11.90
CA ASN A 4 10.59 9.98 10.98
C ASN A 4 9.74 8.96 10.20
N ILE A 5 9.37 9.31 8.97
CA ILE A 5 8.37 8.58 8.20
C ILE A 5 9.02 7.47 7.38
N GLY A 6 8.58 6.23 7.62
CA GLY A 6 8.87 5.09 6.74
C GLY A 6 7.89 5.05 5.58
N ILE A 7 8.40 4.94 4.35
CA ILE A 7 7.60 4.80 3.15
C ILE A 7 8.00 3.52 2.43
N LEU A 8 7.07 2.60 2.32
CA LEU A 8 7.21 1.35 1.57
C LEU A 8 6.47 1.42 0.24
N GLY A 9 7.03 0.84 -0.80
CA GLY A 9 6.35 0.51 -2.04
C GLY A 9 6.56 -0.95 -2.40
N ALA A 10 5.55 -1.60 -2.96
CA ALA A 10 5.61 -3.01 -3.36
C ALA A 10 6.34 -3.25 -4.67
N MET A 11 6.50 -2.20 -5.49
CA MET A 11 7.26 -2.22 -6.74
C MET A 11 8.35 -1.14 -6.71
N ALA A 12 9.50 -1.43 -7.34
CA ALA A 12 10.58 -0.46 -7.45
C ALA A 12 10.10 0.82 -8.18
N GLN A 13 9.30 0.64 -9.22
CA GLN A 13 8.71 1.71 -10.00
C GLN A 13 7.79 2.61 -9.17
N GLU A 14 7.00 2.04 -8.24
CA GLU A 14 6.07 2.80 -7.39
C GLU A 14 6.76 3.78 -6.46
N ILE A 15 8.01 3.54 -6.12
CA ILE A 15 8.78 4.38 -5.20
C ILE A 15 9.86 5.24 -5.86
N ASP A 16 10.16 5.05 -7.14
CA ASP A 16 11.25 5.79 -7.78
C ASP A 16 10.98 7.30 -7.83
N GLU A 17 9.76 7.72 -8.13
CA GLU A 17 9.38 9.13 -8.08
C GLU A 17 9.27 9.66 -6.65
N VAL A 18 8.93 8.80 -5.68
CA VAL A 18 8.97 9.17 -4.25
C VAL A 18 10.39 9.41 -3.78
N LYS A 19 11.35 8.56 -4.18
CA LYS A 19 12.78 8.77 -3.93
C LYS A 19 13.27 10.09 -4.53
N ALA A 20 12.70 10.51 -5.68
CA ALA A 20 13.05 11.78 -6.31
C ALA A 20 12.66 13.00 -5.46
N LEU A 21 11.63 12.92 -4.60
CA LEU A 21 11.24 13.98 -3.67
C LEU A 21 12.25 14.22 -2.56
N LEU A 22 13.07 13.23 -2.22
CA LEU A 22 14.01 13.34 -1.12
C LEU A 22 15.15 14.32 -1.47
N THR A 23 15.52 15.13 -0.50
CA THR A 23 16.76 15.91 -0.45
C THR A 23 17.73 15.31 0.57
N GLU A 24 18.98 15.71 0.57
CA GLU A 24 20.02 15.21 1.50
C GLU A 24 20.09 13.68 1.54
N LYS A 25 20.05 13.05 0.38
CA LYS A 25 19.90 11.58 0.24
C LYS A 25 21.15 10.82 0.67
N THR A 26 20.94 9.76 1.45
CA THR A 26 21.92 8.72 1.72
C THR A 26 21.30 7.35 1.44
N VAL A 27 22.03 6.49 0.74
CA VAL A 27 21.58 5.11 0.47
C VAL A 27 22.29 4.18 1.45
N VAL A 28 21.50 3.43 2.21
CA VAL A 28 21.96 2.42 3.14
C VAL A 28 21.55 1.05 2.63
N LYS A 29 22.48 0.10 2.58
CA LYS A 29 22.21 -1.28 2.11
C LYS A 29 22.24 -2.24 3.28
N ILE A 30 21.12 -2.92 3.53
CA ILE A 30 20.97 -3.93 4.58
C ILE A 30 20.16 -5.11 4.03
N ALA A 31 20.55 -6.34 4.33
CA ALA A 31 19.83 -7.56 3.96
C ALA A 31 19.44 -7.60 2.46
N ASN A 32 20.35 -7.22 1.58
CA ASN A 32 20.16 -7.13 0.13
C ASN A 32 18.97 -6.20 -0.27
N ARG A 33 18.80 -5.10 0.48
CA ARG A 33 17.81 -4.02 0.25
C ARG A 33 18.48 -2.67 0.30
N GLU A 34 17.91 -1.72 -0.43
CA GLU A 34 18.32 -0.32 -0.40
C GLU A 34 17.27 0.50 0.36
N PHE A 35 17.73 1.26 1.33
CA PHE A 35 16.96 2.23 2.08
C PHE A 35 17.47 3.63 1.72
N VAL A 36 16.64 4.46 1.14
CA VAL A 36 17.00 5.84 0.80
C VAL A 36 16.53 6.74 1.93
N VAL A 37 17.48 7.21 2.73
CA VAL A 37 17.24 8.13 3.83
C VAL A 37 17.42 9.55 3.32
N GLY A 38 16.52 10.45 3.69
CA GLY A 38 16.61 11.86 3.29
C GLY A 38 15.52 12.69 3.95
N LYS A 39 15.22 13.86 3.36
CA LYS A 39 14.14 14.74 3.80
C LYS A 39 13.19 15.03 2.65
N ILE A 40 11.91 15.13 2.94
CA ILE A 40 10.91 15.77 2.09
C ILE A 40 10.46 17.02 2.85
N GLY A 41 10.77 18.21 2.32
CA GLY A 41 10.66 19.44 3.13
C GLY A 41 11.53 19.34 4.37
N ASN A 42 10.95 19.51 5.55
CA ASN A 42 11.63 19.40 6.83
C ASN A 42 11.46 18.05 7.54
N VAL A 43 10.71 17.14 6.96
CA VAL A 43 10.40 15.83 7.56
C VAL A 43 11.42 14.79 7.10
N ARG A 44 12.02 14.10 8.07
CA ARG A 44 12.88 12.95 7.77
C ARG A 44 12.04 11.81 7.24
N CYS A 45 12.49 11.20 6.12
CA CYS A 45 11.84 10.07 5.48
C CYS A 45 12.85 8.97 5.16
N VAL A 46 12.40 7.72 5.23
CA VAL A 46 13.13 6.54 4.78
C VAL A 46 12.27 5.80 3.78
N VAL A 47 12.72 5.73 2.53
CA VAL A 47 11.98 5.11 1.43
C VAL A 47 12.64 3.79 1.07
N ALA A 48 11.84 2.73 0.98
CA ALA A 48 12.33 1.39 0.65
C ALA A 48 11.35 0.62 -0.24
N PHE A 49 11.90 -0.20 -1.14
CA PHE A 49 11.16 -1.23 -1.85
C PHE A 49 10.98 -2.45 -0.95
N SER A 50 9.74 -2.85 -0.69
CA SER A 50 9.42 -3.98 0.19
C SER A 50 9.89 -5.32 -0.37
N LYS A 51 10.02 -5.42 -1.69
CA LYS A 51 10.01 -6.65 -2.49
C LYS A 51 8.65 -7.34 -2.40
N TRP A 52 8.45 -8.44 -3.14
CA TRP A 52 7.14 -9.07 -3.28
C TRP A 52 6.92 -10.16 -2.24
N GLY A 53 5.69 -10.24 -1.78
CA GLY A 53 5.18 -11.26 -0.87
C GLY A 53 5.44 -10.95 0.61
N LYS A 54 4.70 -11.65 1.44
CA LYS A 54 4.61 -11.42 2.89
C LYS A 54 5.95 -11.46 3.60
N VAL A 55 6.77 -12.48 3.34
CA VAL A 55 8.08 -12.65 3.98
C VAL A 55 9.02 -11.49 3.62
N ALA A 56 9.07 -11.10 2.34
CA ALA A 56 9.94 -10.04 1.89
C ALA A 56 9.56 -8.69 2.49
N ALA A 57 8.27 -8.38 2.52
CA ALA A 57 7.73 -7.15 3.09
C ALA A 57 7.95 -7.08 4.60
N THR A 58 7.76 -8.20 5.32
CA THR A 58 8.06 -8.32 6.76
C THR A 58 9.49 -7.93 7.08
N ILE A 59 10.47 -8.48 6.35
CA ILE A 59 11.88 -8.15 6.56
C ILE A 59 12.12 -6.65 6.36
N THR A 60 11.55 -6.05 5.32
CA THR A 60 11.76 -4.63 5.03
C THR A 60 11.12 -3.73 6.09
N ALA A 61 9.90 -4.03 6.51
CA ALA A 61 9.20 -3.28 7.56
C ALA A 61 9.93 -3.37 8.90
N THR A 62 10.40 -4.58 9.28
CA THR A 62 11.19 -4.78 10.49
C THR A 62 12.46 -3.93 10.49
N LEU A 63 13.19 -3.91 9.37
CA LEU A 63 14.40 -3.09 9.24
C LEU A 63 14.10 -1.59 9.31
N LEU A 64 13.00 -1.11 8.72
CA LEU A 64 12.58 0.29 8.85
C LEU A 64 12.37 0.68 10.31
N ILE A 65 11.74 -0.18 11.09
CA ILE A 65 11.46 0.08 12.51
C ILE A 65 12.73 -0.04 13.35
N GLN A 66 13.50 -1.10 13.20
CA GLN A 66 14.63 -1.40 14.08
C GLN A 66 15.89 -0.61 13.74
N GLU A 67 16.24 -0.48 12.45
CA GLU A 67 17.51 0.14 12.05
C GLU A 67 17.35 1.65 11.81
N PHE A 68 16.16 2.06 11.36
CA PHE A 68 15.95 3.48 11.02
C PHE A 68 15.06 4.22 12.03
N ALA A 69 14.49 3.52 13.01
CA ALA A 69 13.63 4.08 14.06
C ALA A 69 12.50 4.96 13.48
N VAL A 70 11.83 4.45 12.44
CA VAL A 70 10.66 5.16 11.87
C VAL A 70 9.54 5.22 12.92
N THR A 71 8.89 6.38 13.00
CA THR A 71 7.80 6.62 13.96
C THR A 71 6.43 6.33 13.38
N ASP A 72 6.31 6.40 12.06
CA ASP A 72 5.08 6.20 11.30
C ASP A 72 5.42 5.46 10.02
N LEU A 73 4.56 4.54 9.55
CA LEU A 73 4.80 3.77 8.34
C LEU A 73 3.64 3.93 7.37
N PHE A 74 3.93 4.41 6.16
CA PHE A 74 3.00 4.44 5.03
C PHE A 74 3.41 3.41 3.99
N PHE A 75 2.50 2.53 3.64
CA PHE A 75 2.73 1.55 2.59
C PHE A 75 1.86 1.89 1.38
N ILE A 76 2.48 2.36 0.32
CA ILE A 76 1.84 2.72 -0.95
C ILE A 76 2.02 1.63 -1.98
N GLY A 77 1.11 1.52 -2.92
CA GLY A 77 1.21 0.55 -4.02
C GLY A 77 -0.10 0.33 -4.76
N THR A 78 -0.14 -0.72 -5.55
CA THR A 78 -1.29 -1.12 -6.35
C THR A 78 -2.00 -2.32 -5.74
N ALA A 79 -3.26 -2.53 -6.15
CA ALA A 79 -4.06 -3.69 -5.77
C ALA A 79 -5.10 -4.02 -6.86
N GLY A 80 -5.52 -5.28 -6.93
CA GLY A 80 -6.68 -5.71 -7.70
C GLY A 80 -7.99 -5.45 -6.95
N ALA A 81 -9.00 -4.95 -7.63
CA ALA A 81 -10.32 -4.73 -7.04
C ALA A 81 -11.01 -6.06 -6.75
N LEU A 82 -11.55 -6.21 -5.55
CA LEU A 82 -12.44 -7.33 -5.19
C LEU A 82 -13.90 -6.88 -5.12
N ALA A 83 -14.17 -5.80 -4.40
CA ALA A 83 -15.52 -5.29 -4.21
C ALA A 83 -16.11 -4.72 -5.51
N ASP A 84 -17.40 -4.95 -5.69
CA ASP A 84 -18.14 -4.36 -6.82
C ASP A 84 -18.13 -2.83 -6.73
N GLY A 85 -18.00 -2.18 -7.90
CA GLY A 85 -18.00 -0.72 -8.01
C GLY A 85 -16.65 -0.05 -7.92
N LEU A 86 -15.59 -0.72 -7.50
CA LEU A 86 -14.22 -0.22 -7.61
C LEU A 86 -13.76 -0.22 -9.08
N LYS A 87 -13.08 0.85 -9.48
CA LYS A 87 -12.60 1.05 -10.85
C LYS A 87 -11.09 1.25 -10.86
N VAL A 88 -10.48 0.96 -11.98
CA VAL A 88 -9.06 1.29 -12.22
C VAL A 88 -8.82 2.78 -11.97
N GLY A 89 -7.81 3.08 -11.18
CA GLY A 89 -7.50 4.43 -10.73
C GLY A 89 -8.12 4.85 -9.39
N ASP A 90 -9.13 4.14 -8.88
CA ASP A 90 -9.65 4.38 -7.52
C ASP A 90 -8.57 4.13 -6.46
N ILE A 91 -8.70 4.80 -5.33
CA ILE A 91 -7.70 4.70 -4.25
C ILE A 91 -8.38 4.21 -2.98
N VAL A 92 -7.87 3.10 -2.44
CA VAL A 92 -8.31 2.52 -1.18
C VAL A 92 -7.30 2.84 -0.09
N VAL A 93 -7.76 3.48 1.00
CA VAL A 93 -7.00 3.66 2.24
C VAL A 93 -7.49 2.64 3.26
N SER A 94 -6.59 1.88 3.83
CA SER A 94 -6.93 0.75 4.70
C SER A 94 -7.60 1.21 6.00
N LYS A 95 -8.67 0.49 6.38
CA LYS A 95 -9.20 0.46 7.74
C LYS A 95 -8.58 -0.69 8.51
N ARG A 96 -8.62 -1.88 7.92
CA ARG A 96 -8.08 -3.12 8.49
C ARG A 96 -7.44 -3.96 7.40
N LEU A 97 -6.53 -4.83 7.78
CA LEU A 97 -5.90 -5.78 6.86
C LEU A 97 -6.04 -7.21 7.37
N VAL A 98 -6.16 -8.16 6.42
CA VAL A 98 -6.30 -9.59 6.70
C VAL A 98 -5.44 -10.42 5.76
N GLN A 99 -4.84 -11.50 6.26
CA GLN A 99 -4.15 -12.49 5.43
C GLN A 99 -5.15 -13.52 4.91
N HIS A 100 -5.57 -13.39 3.63
CA HIS A 100 -6.62 -14.24 3.04
C HIS A 100 -6.19 -15.69 2.79
N ASP A 101 -4.89 -15.95 2.78
CA ASP A 101 -4.30 -17.28 2.55
C ASP A 101 -3.80 -17.95 3.83
N LEU A 102 -4.04 -17.36 5.01
CA LEU A 102 -3.65 -17.95 6.29
C LEU A 102 -4.70 -18.96 6.77
N ASP A 103 -4.32 -20.22 6.83
CA ASP A 103 -5.19 -21.31 7.27
C ASP A 103 -4.40 -22.34 8.10
N ALA A 104 -4.55 -22.26 9.42
CA ALA A 104 -3.92 -23.19 10.36
C ALA A 104 -4.95 -24.10 11.07
N ARG A 105 -6.14 -24.30 10.46
CA ARG A 105 -7.15 -25.21 11.00
C ARG A 105 -6.66 -26.67 11.04
N PRO A 106 -7.07 -27.47 11.99
CA PRO A 106 -8.05 -27.19 13.04
C PRO A 106 -7.45 -26.58 14.33
N ILE A 107 -6.18 -26.14 14.33
CA ILE A 107 -5.49 -25.64 15.55
C ILE A 107 -6.06 -24.30 15.97
N ILE A 108 -6.25 -23.38 15.05
CA ILE A 108 -6.90 -22.08 15.25
C ILE A 108 -7.89 -21.83 14.12
N SER A 109 -8.70 -20.79 14.24
CA SER A 109 -9.66 -20.40 13.21
C SER A 109 -8.96 -19.98 11.91
N ARG A 110 -9.64 -20.13 10.76
CA ARG A 110 -9.12 -19.63 9.49
C ARG A 110 -8.90 -18.12 9.57
N PHE A 111 -7.82 -17.63 8.99
CA PHE A 111 -7.36 -16.23 8.98
C PHE A 111 -6.91 -15.67 10.34
N GLU A 112 -7.07 -16.41 11.42
CA GLU A 112 -6.61 -15.98 12.74
C GLU A 112 -5.08 -15.96 12.78
N LEU A 113 -4.52 -14.81 13.18
CA LEU A 113 -3.09 -14.64 13.37
C LEU A 113 -2.65 -15.46 14.61
N PRO A 114 -1.72 -16.43 14.43
CA PRO A 114 -1.31 -17.31 15.51
C PRO A 114 -0.83 -16.52 16.74
N LEU A 115 -1.34 -16.88 17.92
CA LEU A 115 -1.01 -16.28 19.22
C LEU A 115 -1.41 -14.81 19.41
N LEU A 116 -2.01 -14.16 18.42
CA LEU A 116 -2.45 -12.77 18.52
C LEU A 116 -3.97 -12.64 18.76
N ASN A 117 -4.72 -13.75 18.68
CA ASN A 117 -6.18 -13.82 18.91
C ASN A 117 -6.97 -12.78 18.09
N ARG A 118 -6.58 -12.58 16.84
CA ARG A 118 -7.26 -11.66 15.91
C ARG A 118 -7.11 -12.11 14.44
N VAL A 119 -8.10 -11.77 13.64
CA VAL A 119 -8.13 -12.01 12.20
C VAL A 119 -7.63 -10.77 11.46
N TYR A 120 -8.06 -9.59 11.87
CA TYR A 120 -7.72 -8.31 11.26
C TYR A 120 -6.70 -7.54 12.08
N VAL A 121 -5.87 -6.76 11.40
CA VAL A 121 -5.01 -5.74 12.00
C VAL A 121 -5.54 -4.37 11.60
N ASP A 122 -5.88 -3.55 12.59
CA ASP A 122 -6.40 -2.20 12.37
C ASP A 122 -5.28 -1.24 11.97
N SER A 123 -5.52 -0.42 10.94
CA SER A 123 -4.66 0.71 10.62
C SER A 123 -4.79 1.81 11.68
N ASP A 124 -3.74 2.61 11.83
CA ASP A 124 -3.80 3.77 12.73
C ASP A 124 -4.83 4.80 12.22
N PRO A 125 -5.80 5.22 13.05
CA PRO A 125 -6.89 6.10 12.61
C PRO A 125 -6.41 7.49 12.20
N ASP A 126 -5.36 8.04 12.85
CA ASP A 126 -4.84 9.37 12.52
C ASP A 126 -4.07 9.35 11.20
N LEU A 127 -3.27 8.29 10.95
CA LEU A 127 -2.58 8.10 9.68
C LEU A 127 -3.56 7.79 8.55
N THR A 128 -4.63 7.03 8.82
CA THR A 128 -5.69 6.75 7.86
C THR A 128 -6.43 8.04 7.47
N ALA A 129 -6.76 8.88 8.45
CA ALA A 129 -7.37 10.18 8.17
C ALA A 129 -6.43 11.13 7.42
N LEU A 130 -5.14 11.12 7.76
CA LEU A 130 -4.11 11.90 7.06
C LEU A 130 -3.97 11.47 5.61
N ALA A 131 -3.88 10.16 5.36
CA ALA A 131 -3.83 9.59 4.00
C ALA A 131 -5.09 9.94 3.21
N GLY A 132 -6.27 9.84 3.83
CA GLY A 132 -7.53 10.23 3.19
C GLY A 132 -7.56 11.69 2.76
N ARG A 133 -7.06 12.60 3.60
CA ARG A 133 -6.93 14.02 3.22
C ARG A 133 -5.95 14.22 2.06
N ALA A 134 -4.83 13.52 2.08
CA ALA A 134 -3.84 13.59 0.99
C ALA A 134 -4.43 13.12 -0.35
N VAL A 135 -5.16 12.00 -0.35
CA VAL A 135 -5.84 11.47 -1.53
C VAL A 135 -6.96 12.43 -2.01
N THR A 136 -7.75 12.96 -1.09
CA THR A 136 -8.79 13.95 -1.43
C THR A 136 -8.20 15.19 -2.11
N ASN A 137 -7.07 15.69 -1.58
CA ASN A 137 -6.38 16.83 -2.19
C ASN A 137 -5.82 16.51 -3.57
N LEU A 138 -5.31 15.28 -3.78
CA LEU A 138 -4.88 14.79 -5.09
C LEU A 138 -6.05 14.82 -6.09
N ILE A 139 -7.19 14.24 -5.73
CA ILE A 139 -8.37 14.17 -6.59
C ILE A 139 -8.87 15.59 -6.92
N ASN A 140 -8.96 16.47 -5.94
CA ASN A 140 -9.43 17.85 -6.10
C ASN A 140 -8.51 18.70 -6.99
N LYS A 141 -7.20 18.41 -7.05
CA LYS A 141 -6.24 19.06 -7.97
C LYS A 141 -6.48 18.64 -9.43
N GLY A 142 -7.21 17.56 -9.64
CA GLY A 142 -7.46 16.97 -10.95
C GLY A 142 -6.31 16.03 -11.39
N VAL A 143 -6.64 14.78 -11.59
CA VAL A 143 -5.66 13.72 -11.93
C VAL A 143 -4.94 13.97 -13.25
N GLU A 144 -5.56 14.69 -14.18
CA GLU A 144 -4.93 15.08 -15.44
C GLU A 144 -3.64 15.89 -15.23
N SER A 145 -3.61 16.74 -14.20
CA SER A 145 -2.40 17.51 -13.86
C SER A 145 -1.27 16.66 -13.27
N ILE A 146 -1.56 15.42 -12.88
CA ILE A 146 -0.64 14.50 -12.22
C ILE A 146 -0.10 13.47 -13.20
N VAL A 147 -0.99 12.84 -13.98
CA VAL A 147 -0.63 11.74 -14.89
C VAL A 147 -0.68 12.12 -16.40
N GLY A 148 -1.20 13.30 -16.73
CA GLY A 148 -1.38 13.75 -18.12
C GLY A 148 -2.68 13.28 -18.76
N LYS A 149 -3.04 13.95 -19.87
CA LYS A 149 -4.31 13.71 -20.61
C LYS A 149 -4.39 12.33 -21.24
N GLU A 150 -3.26 11.85 -21.75
CA GLU A 150 -3.18 10.56 -22.44
C GLU A 150 -3.51 9.42 -21.47
N ALA A 151 -2.87 9.37 -20.30
CA ALA A 151 -3.14 8.37 -19.29
C ALA A 151 -4.59 8.44 -18.75
N VAL A 152 -5.12 9.66 -18.53
CA VAL A 152 -6.53 9.82 -18.12
C VAL A 152 -7.48 9.22 -19.14
N LYS A 153 -7.25 9.46 -20.42
CA LYS A 153 -8.09 8.94 -21.49
C LYS A 153 -7.94 7.44 -21.66
N GLU A 154 -6.71 6.95 -21.62
CA GLU A 154 -6.38 5.54 -21.85
C GLU A 154 -6.98 4.64 -20.78
N PHE A 155 -6.77 4.99 -19.51
CA PHE A 155 -7.28 4.23 -18.36
C PHE A 155 -8.67 4.68 -17.90
N ASN A 156 -9.32 5.62 -18.61
CA ASN A 156 -10.62 6.21 -18.25
C ASN A 156 -10.66 6.66 -16.77
N LEU A 157 -9.62 7.37 -16.33
CA LEU A 157 -9.42 7.73 -14.93
C LEU A 157 -10.44 8.76 -14.44
N ASN A 158 -11.20 8.37 -13.46
CA ASN A 158 -12.07 9.24 -12.67
C ASN A 158 -12.07 8.71 -11.22
N PRO A 159 -10.93 8.84 -10.50
CA PRO A 159 -10.74 8.18 -9.23
C PRO A 159 -11.65 8.69 -8.14
N THR A 160 -12.03 7.76 -7.27
CA THR A 160 -12.67 8.02 -6.00
C THR A 160 -11.84 7.48 -4.84
N LEU A 161 -12.00 8.12 -3.67
CA LEU A 161 -11.40 7.65 -2.42
C LEU A 161 -12.35 6.66 -1.73
N HIS A 162 -11.81 5.52 -1.36
CA HIS A 162 -12.49 4.52 -0.55
C HIS A 162 -11.72 4.27 0.75
N PHE A 163 -12.45 3.98 1.82
CA PHE A 163 -11.89 3.46 3.07
C PHE A 163 -12.42 2.07 3.28
N GLY A 164 -11.55 1.07 3.42
CA GLY A 164 -12.00 -0.30 3.54
C GLY A 164 -10.93 -1.29 3.95
N ASP A 165 -11.33 -2.55 4.03
CA ASP A 165 -10.45 -3.64 4.40
C ASP A 165 -9.65 -4.11 3.17
N ILE A 166 -8.39 -4.46 3.39
CA ILE A 166 -7.48 -4.95 2.35
C ILE A 166 -7.08 -6.39 2.67
N ALA A 167 -7.20 -7.28 1.68
CA ALA A 167 -6.74 -8.66 1.80
C ALA A 167 -5.33 -8.82 1.22
N SER A 168 -4.46 -9.52 1.93
CA SER A 168 -3.10 -9.84 1.45
C SER A 168 -2.86 -11.35 1.42
N GLY A 169 -2.09 -11.82 0.43
CA GLY A 169 -1.67 -13.21 0.35
C GLY A 169 -0.56 -13.41 -0.69
N ASP A 170 0.21 -14.49 -0.56
CA ASP A 170 1.32 -14.79 -1.48
C ASP A 170 0.81 -15.34 -2.84
N GLN A 171 -0.25 -14.74 -3.39
CA GLN A 171 -0.87 -15.12 -4.64
C GLN A 171 -1.29 -13.87 -5.44
N PHE A 172 -0.91 -13.83 -6.72
CA PHE A 172 -1.45 -12.84 -7.65
C PHE A 172 -2.85 -13.30 -8.11
N ILE A 173 -3.88 -12.56 -7.71
CA ILE A 173 -5.27 -12.90 -8.00
C ILE A 173 -5.64 -12.36 -9.39
N ASN A 174 -5.87 -13.29 -10.32
CA ASN A 174 -6.15 -13.00 -11.73
C ASN A 174 -7.26 -13.89 -12.32
N SER A 175 -8.17 -14.37 -11.48
CA SER A 175 -9.34 -15.12 -11.93
C SER A 175 -10.57 -14.77 -11.10
N VAL A 176 -11.72 -14.77 -11.75
CA VAL A 176 -13.03 -14.51 -11.14
C VAL A 176 -13.33 -15.50 -10.04
N GLU A 177 -13.01 -16.79 -10.26
CA GLU A 177 -13.26 -17.86 -9.29
C GLU A 177 -12.51 -17.62 -7.99
N LYS A 178 -11.24 -17.16 -8.09
CA LYS A 178 -10.42 -16.88 -6.90
C LYS A 178 -10.87 -15.61 -6.18
N ARG A 179 -11.24 -14.58 -6.94
CA ARG A 179 -11.88 -13.37 -6.41
C ARG A 179 -13.14 -13.73 -5.61
N ASP A 180 -14.05 -14.51 -6.22
CA ASP A 180 -15.33 -14.89 -5.60
C ASP A 180 -15.12 -15.80 -4.38
N GLU A 181 -14.11 -16.69 -4.40
CA GLU A 181 -13.71 -17.46 -3.23
C GLU A 181 -13.33 -16.55 -2.07
N ILE A 182 -12.48 -15.54 -2.31
CA ILE A 182 -12.05 -14.58 -1.27
C ILE A 182 -13.26 -13.82 -0.74
N LEU A 183 -14.10 -13.26 -1.60
CA LEU A 183 -15.29 -12.50 -1.21
C LEU A 183 -16.31 -13.35 -0.45
N SER A 184 -16.46 -14.63 -0.78
CA SER A 184 -17.36 -15.53 -0.05
C SER A 184 -16.96 -15.74 1.41
N LEU A 185 -15.67 -15.59 1.71
CA LEU A 185 -15.08 -15.80 3.03
C LEU A 185 -14.81 -14.48 3.78
N LEU A 186 -14.57 -13.42 3.05
CA LEU A 186 -14.22 -12.09 3.53
C LEU A 186 -15.02 -11.02 2.77
N PRO A 187 -16.34 -10.93 3.00
CA PRO A 187 -17.24 -10.13 2.15
C PRO A 187 -17.01 -8.60 2.23
N ASP A 188 -16.32 -8.12 3.26
CA ASP A 188 -16.09 -6.68 3.49
C ASP A 188 -14.81 -6.17 2.83
N VAL A 189 -13.95 -7.07 2.29
CA VAL A 189 -12.69 -6.63 1.68
C VAL A 189 -12.93 -5.91 0.36
N GLN A 190 -12.19 -4.82 0.17
CA GLN A 190 -12.30 -3.97 -1.00
C GLN A 190 -11.36 -4.40 -2.13
N CYS A 191 -10.13 -4.72 -1.79
CA CYS A 191 -9.09 -5.05 -2.76
C CYS A 191 -8.10 -6.07 -2.20
N VAL A 192 -7.28 -6.64 -3.10
CA VAL A 192 -6.29 -7.67 -2.78
C VAL A 192 -4.92 -7.30 -3.32
N GLU A 193 -3.89 -7.59 -2.54
CA GLU A 193 -2.49 -7.42 -2.87
C GLU A 193 -1.63 -8.48 -2.13
N MET A 194 -0.32 -8.33 -2.06
CA MET A 194 0.52 -9.44 -1.59
C MET A 194 1.34 -9.16 -0.33
N GLU A 195 1.23 -7.98 0.31
CA GLU A 195 2.18 -7.57 1.37
C GLU A 195 1.55 -6.89 2.59
N GLY A 196 0.53 -6.09 2.39
CA GLY A 196 0.03 -5.12 3.36
C GLY A 196 -0.30 -5.70 4.73
N ALA A 197 -0.98 -6.86 4.78
CA ALA A 197 -1.34 -7.48 6.06
C ALA A 197 -0.11 -8.02 6.82
N ALA A 198 0.96 -8.41 6.12
CA ALA A 198 2.20 -8.81 6.76
C ALA A 198 2.95 -7.61 7.36
N VAL A 199 2.97 -6.49 6.64
CA VAL A 199 3.51 -5.22 7.18
C VAL A 199 2.68 -4.75 8.38
N ALA A 200 1.35 -4.84 8.29
CA ALA A 200 0.44 -4.51 9.37
C ALA A 200 0.72 -5.35 10.64
N GLN A 201 0.95 -6.65 10.48
CA GLN A 201 1.30 -7.52 11.60
C GLN A 201 2.62 -7.09 12.25
N VAL A 202 3.65 -6.79 11.46
CA VAL A 202 4.92 -6.25 12.00
C VAL A 202 4.68 -4.97 12.79
N CYS A 203 3.95 -4.02 12.22
CA CYS A 203 3.66 -2.75 12.88
C CYS A 203 2.88 -2.94 14.18
N LEU A 204 1.91 -3.85 14.21
CA LEU A 204 1.18 -4.22 15.43
C LEU A 204 2.12 -4.74 16.52
N GLU A 205 3.01 -5.69 16.20
CA GLU A 205 3.90 -6.31 17.17
C GLU A 205 4.99 -5.36 17.69
N PHE A 206 5.39 -4.38 16.88
CA PHE A 206 6.34 -3.33 17.28
C PHE A 206 5.67 -2.08 17.87
N GLY A 207 4.34 -1.98 17.85
CA GLY A 207 3.62 -0.78 18.28
C GLY A 207 3.87 0.45 17.42
N THR A 208 4.15 0.25 16.13
CA THR A 208 4.42 1.33 15.18
C THR A 208 3.14 1.70 14.43
N PRO A 209 2.66 2.96 14.49
CA PRO A 209 1.53 3.42 13.70
C PRO A 209 1.75 3.20 12.20
N PHE A 210 0.72 2.75 11.49
CA PHE A 210 0.80 2.50 10.05
C PHE A 210 -0.53 2.72 9.34
N THR A 211 -0.47 2.94 8.03
CA THR A 211 -1.61 2.83 7.12
C THR A 211 -1.14 2.33 5.75
N VAL A 212 -2.04 1.67 5.02
CA VAL A 212 -1.79 1.14 3.68
C VAL A 212 -2.68 1.88 2.68
N ILE A 213 -2.10 2.28 1.56
CA ILE A 213 -2.77 3.02 0.50
C ILE A 213 -2.58 2.23 -0.79
N ARG A 214 -3.68 1.90 -1.46
CA ARG A 214 -3.66 1.12 -2.70
C ARG A 214 -4.40 1.82 -3.82
N THR A 215 -3.74 1.97 -4.96
CA THR A 215 -4.37 2.38 -6.20
C THR A 215 -4.85 1.15 -6.95
N ILE A 216 -6.09 1.12 -7.35
CA ILE A 216 -6.65 -0.01 -8.09
C ILE A 216 -6.05 -0.03 -9.50
N SER A 217 -5.31 -1.09 -9.80
CA SER A 217 -4.64 -1.29 -11.09
C SER A 217 -5.44 -2.16 -12.06
N ASP A 218 -6.28 -3.03 -11.52
CA ASP A 218 -7.04 -4.04 -12.27
C ASP A 218 -8.26 -4.52 -11.48
N THR A 219 -9.10 -5.31 -12.12
CA THR A 219 -10.34 -5.84 -11.53
C THR A 219 -10.19 -7.28 -11.01
N ALA A 220 -8.96 -7.73 -10.75
CA ALA A 220 -8.64 -9.08 -10.27
C ALA A 220 -9.29 -10.18 -11.11
N ASP A 221 -9.37 -10.00 -12.43
CA ASP A 221 -9.94 -10.92 -13.42
C ASP A 221 -8.89 -11.32 -14.47
N HIS A 222 -9.34 -12.00 -15.54
CA HIS A 222 -8.49 -12.52 -16.60
C HIS A 222 -7.70 -11.43 -17.37
N ASN A 223 -8.10 -10.16 -17.31
CA ASN A 223 -7.44 -9.02 -17.96
C ASN A 223 -6.39 -8.35 -17.09
N ALA A 224 -6.31 -8.70 -15.81
CA ALA A 224 -5.42 -8.09 -14.80
C ALA A 224 -3.94 -7.95 -15.26
N ARG A 225 -3.45 -8.85 -16.11
CA ARG A 225 -2.05 -8.83 -16.57
C ARG A 225 -1.75 -7.81 -17.67
N VAL A 226 -2.74 -7.47 -18.50
CA VAL A 226 -2.50 -6.71 -19.74
C VAL A 226 -2.24 -5.24 -19.42
N ASP A 227 -2.97 -4.70 -18.46
CA ASP A 227 -2.94 -3.28 -18.13
C ASP A 227 -2.00 -2.94 -16.97
N PHE A 228 -1.67 -3.92 -16.12
CA PHE A 228 -0.91 -3.74 -14.89
C PHE A 228 0.46 -3.07 -15.10
N GLY A 229 1.27 -3.60 -16.03
CA GLY A 229 2.63 -3.08 -16.25
C GLY A 229 2.65 -1.62 -16.73
N LYS A 230 1.72 -1.27 -17.61
CA LYS A 230 1.60 0.09 -18.17
C LYS A 230 1.01 1.04 -17.12
N PHE A 231 -0.02 0.60 -16.40
CA PHE A 231 -0.64 1.36 -15.32
C PHE A 231 0.38 1.76 -14.24
N ILE A 232 1.26 0.85 -13.82
CA ILE A 232 2.30 1.15 -12.83
C ILE A 232 3.18 2.32 -13.29
N VAL A 233 3.64 2.28 -14.53
CA VAL A 233 4.57 3.28 -15.05
C VAL A 233 3.89 4.63 -15.27
N GLU A 234 2.69 4.63 -15.82
CA GLU A 234 2.02 5.85 -16.27
C GLU A 234 1.14 6.50 -15.18
N VAL A 235 0.63 5.71 -14.22
CA VAL A 235 -0.33 6.21 -13.22
C VAL A 235 0.17 6.01 -11.79
N ALA A 236 0.47 4.77 -11.38
CA ALA A 236 0.73 4.46 -9.97
C ALA A 236 1.94 5.21 -9.41
N ASN A 237 2.99 5.38 -10.20
CA ASN A 237 4.17 6.17 -9.82
C ASN A 237 3.82 7.62 -9.49
N ALA A 238 3.09 8.27 -10.40
CA ALA A 238 2.71 9.68 -10.25
C ALA A 238 1.75 9.88 -9.07
N TYR A 239 0.81 8.93 -8.87
CA TYR A 239 -0.08 8.94 -7.72
C TYR A 239 0.70 8.76 -6.41
N SER A 240 1.60 7.79 -6.35
CA SER A 240 2.45 7.54 -5.17
C SER A 240 3.24 8.77 -4.77
N ARG A 241 3.90 9.42 -5.75
CA ARG A 241 4.61 10.68 -5.54
C ARG A 241 3.70 11.78 -4.99
N ALA A 242 2.54 11.99 -5.62
CA ALA A 242 1.63 13.06 -5.25
C ALA A 242 1.02 12.84 -3.86
N ILE A 243 0.64 11.59 -3.53
CA ILE A 243 0.11 11.22 -2.21
C ILE A 243 1.17 11.43 -1.13
N VAL A 244 2.39 10.95 -1.33
CA VAL A 244 3.48 11.10 -0.34
C VAL A 244 3.85 12.56 -0.13
N ALA A 245 3.97 13.34 -1.21
CA ALA A 245 4.25 14.78 -1.11
C ALA A 245 3.16 15.50 -0.29
N GLU A 246 1.90 15.13 -0.49
CA GLU A 246 0.77 15.71 0.22
C GLU A 246 0.70 15.25 1.68
N ILE A 247 0.97 13.97 1.99
CA ILE A 247 1.09 13.46 3.37
C ILE A 247 2.13 14.28 4.12
N VAL A 248 3.33 14.42 3.56
CA VAL A 248 4.41 15.14 4.22
C VAL A 248 4.10 16.64 4.39
N ARG A 249 3.35 17.23 3.46
CA ARG A 249 2.91 18.63 3.58
C ARG A 249 1.89 18.84 4.71
N LEU A 250 1.11 17.83 5.04
CA LEU A 250 0.04 17.86 6.04
C LEU A 250 0.52 17.49 7.46
N VAL A 251 1.76 17.01 7.60
CA VAL A 251 2.40 16.61 8.85
C VAL A 251 3.11 17.79 9.50
#